data_940acfbdbafa1eb3ddc86f3f95b6d157
#
_entry.id   940acfbdbafa1eb3ddc86f3f95b6d157
#
_cell.length_a   1.000
_cell.length_b   1.000
_cell.length_c   1.000
_cell.angle_alpha   90.00
_cell.angle_beta   90.00
_cell.angle_gamma   90.00
#
_symmetry.space_group_name_H-M   'P 1'
#
loop_
_entity.id
_entity.type
_entity.pdbx_description
1 polymer ?
#
loop_
_entity_poly.entity_id
_entity_poly.type
_entity_poly.pdbx_seq_one_letter_code
_entity_poly.pdbx_strand_id
1 'polypeptide(L)'
;MATYGPVHATVHAVTDVSPSFRRIVFTGAGLDILEGPFFDQRIKLIFPTSPDLPDLGSDPDWYRAWLALPQTERGSMRTYSIRDVTRRYGQTLLTVDFAMHGGTLGPAAAWASRARPGDELIIIIPLEGRVSGGIEFAPGEADRIVLLGDETAAPAIARILDDLPASASQTATAYIEVPTEEDRLTGSLPIRWLARGERAKGECLAEALGWHLSDGDEAPAEELVWETPLYSATGDEPVTPPATGTYYWIAGESGVVTRLRRYLVREIGIDRSQVAFMGYWREGVAMRG
;
A
#
# COMPACT_ATOMS: atom_id res chain seq x y z
N MET A 1 -15.34 -8.34 16.36
CA MET A 1 -14.06 -8.88 16.92
C MET A 1 -12.93 -8.26 16.14
N ALA A 2 -11.85 -7.84 16.80
CA ALA A 2 -10.69 -7.30 16.10
C ALA A 2 -10.05 -8.39 15.24
N THR A 3 -9.81 -8.07 13.96
CA THR A 3 -9.08 -8.94 13.03
C THR A 3 -7.59 -8.61 13.01
N TYR A 4 -7.17 -7.56 13.73
CA TYR A 4 -5.82 -7.04 13.81
C TYR A 4 -5.38 -6.83 15.24
N GLY A 5 -4.08 -7.02 15.51
CA GLY A 5 -3.50 -6.78 16.82
C GLY A 5 -2.09 -6.20 16.77
N PRO A 6 -1.65 -5.56 17.88
CA PRO A 6 -0.33 -4.98 17.99
C PRO A 6 0.73 -6.05 18.25
N VAL A 7 1.87 -5.91 17.57
CA VAL A 7 3.09 -6.67 17.84
C VAL A 7 4.27 -5.71 17.95
N HIS A 8 5.16 -5.97 18.90
CA HIS A 8 6.44 -5.27 19.00
C HIS A 8 7.37 -5.79 17.92
N ALA A 9 7.99 -4.89 17.19
CA ALA A 9 8.92 -5.22 16.12
C ALA A 9 10.18 -4.37 16.23
N THR A 10 11.30 -5.02 16.00
CA THR A 10 12.64 -4.42 16.01
C THR A 10 13.17 -4.34 14.59
N VAL A 11 13.79 -3.23 14.24
CA VAL A 11 14.49 -3.06 12.96
C VAL A 11 15.65 -4.04 12.90
N HIS A 12 15.61 -4.97 11.96
CA HIS A 12 16.68 -5.93 11.68
C HIS A 12 17.71 -5.36 10.70
N ALA A 13 17.24 -4.72 9.63
CA ALA A 13 18.09 -4.14 8.59
C ALA A 13 17.41 -2.92 7.93
N VAL A 14 18.24 -2.01 7.41
CA VAL A 14 17.83 -0.85 6.64
C VAL A 14 18.67 -0.77 5.38
N THR A 15 18.04 -0.48 4.23
CA THR A 15 18.72 -0.35 2.94
C THR A 15 18.04 0.74 2.12
N ASP A 16 18.83 1.68 1.59
CA ASP A 16 18.33 2.60 0.56
C ASP A 16 18.35 1.84 -0.78
N VAL A 17 17.16 1.55 -1.31
CA VAL A 17 16.98 0.75 -2.53
C VAL A 17 17.09 1.63 -3.77
N SER A 18 16.64 2.87 -3.64
CA SER A 18 16.76 3.94 -4.64
C SER A 18 16.63 5.30 -3.94
N PRO A 19 16.76 6.43 -4.64
CA PRO A 19 16.52 7.74 -4.05
C PRO A 19 15.15 7.89 -3.36
N SER A 20 14.11 7.27 -3.92
CA SER A 20 12.73 7.34 -3.41
C SER A 20 12.28 6.12 -2.62
N PHE A 21 13.12 5.10 -2.43
CA PHE A 21 12.73 3.89 -1.69
C PHE A 21 13.75 3.51 -0.63
N ARG A 22 13.27 3.48 0.62
CA ARG A 22 14.01 2.95 1.76
C ARG A 22 13.34 1.68 2.27
N ARG A 23 14.07 0.58 2.21
CA ARG A 23 13.62 -0.72 2.71
C ARG A 23 14.01 -0.92 4.16
N ILE A 24 13.03 -1.29 4.98
CA ILE A 24 13.26 -1.64 6.38
C ILE A 24 12.74 -3.06 6.61
N VAL A 25 13.59 -3.89 7.17
CA VAL A 25 13.26 -5.28 7.56
C VAL A 25 13.07 -5.30 9.06
N PHE A 26 11.95 -5.84 9.50
CA PHE A 26 11.58 -5.97 10.90
C PHE A 26 11.61 -7.43 11.34
N THR A 27 11.90 -7.65 12.62
CA THR A 27 11.79 -8.95 13.29
C THR A 27 11.04 -8.78 14.60
N GLY A 28 10.45 -9.86 15.10
CA GLY A 28 9.70 -9.88 16.36
C GLY A 28 8.92 -11.19 16.50
N ALA A 29 8.83 -11.73 17.70
CA ALA A 29 8.18 -13.02 17.94
C ALA A 29 6.70 -13.02 17.51
N GLY A 30 5.99 -11.89 17.63
CA GLY A 30 4.60 -11.78 17.20
C GLY A 30 4.41 -11.82 15.67
N LEU A 31 5.48 -11.70 14.87
CA LEU A 31 5.40 -11.76 13.41
C LEU A 31 5.30 -13.20 12.86
N ASP A 32 5.55 -14.22 13.69
CA ASP A 32 5.55 -15.62 13.27
C ASP A 32 4.19 -16.15 12.82
N ILE A 33 3.11 -15.42 13.14
CA ILE A 33 1.74 -15.72 12.69
C ILE A 33 1.44 -15.28 11.25
N LEU A 34 2.33 -14.49 10.63
CA LEU A 34 2.12 -14.02 9.26
C LEU A 34 2.28 -15.17 8.27
N GLU A 35 1.22 -15.45 7.53
CA GLU A 35 1.19 -16.46 6.46
C GLU A 35 0.54 -15.85 5.21
N GLY A 36 1.18 -16.06 4.05
CA GLY A 36 0.68 -15.61 2.76
C GLY A 36 -0.39 -16.54 2.15
N PRO A 37 -0.95 -16.17 1.01
CA PRO A 37 -0.55 -15.03 0.18
C PRO A 37 -0.94 -13.70 0.79
N PHE A 38 -0.08 -12.69 0.59
CA PHE A 38 -0.29 -11.36 1.18
C PHE A 38 -0.92 -10.37 0.19
N PHE A 39 -0.65 -10.52 -1.11
CA PHE A 39 -1.09 -9.58 -2.14
C PHE A 39 -0.81 -8.11 -1.72
N ASP A 40 -1.85 -7.28 -1.62
CA ASP A 40 -1.78 -5.90 -1.16
C ASP A 40 -2.07 -5.74 0.35
N GLN A 41 -1.84 -6.78 1.15
CA GLN A 41 -2.14 -6.80 2.58
C GLN A 41 -1.61 -5.54 3.28
N ARG A 42 -2.54 -4.79 3.85
CA ARG A 42 -2.24 -3.60 4.63
C ARG A 42 -1.96 -3.97 6.08
N ILE A 43 -0.99 -3.27 6.63
CA ILE A 43 -0.62 -3.27 8.05
C ILE A 43 -0.55 -1.81 8.52
N LYS A 44 -0.55 -1.59 9.83
CA LYS A 44 -0.31 -0.24 10.36
C LYS A 44 0.95 -0.24 11.21
N LEU A 45 1.76 0.80 11.04
CA LEU A 45 2.95 1.05 11.83
C LEU A 45 2.68 2.23 12.76
N ILE A 46 2.97 2.08 14.04
CA ILE A 46 2.91 3.15 15.04
C ILE A 46 4.33 3.59 15.32
N PHE A 47 4.66 4.78 14.85
CA PHE A 47 5.98 5.40 15.00
C PHE A 47 6.04 6.10 16.35
N PRO A 48 6.95 5.69 17.25
CA PRO A 48 7.02 6.23 18.59
C PRO A 48 7.52 7.69 18.59
N THR A 49 7.06 8.46 19.56
CA THR A 49 7.54 9.81 19.87
C THR A 49 8.61 9.82 20.96
N SER A 50 8.76 8.72 21.69
CA SER A 50 9.76 8.47 22.74
C SER A 50 10.41 7.10 22.57
N PRO A 51 11.53 6.81 23.21
CA PRO A 51 12.13 5.47 23.19
C PRO A 51 11.23 4.38 23.77
N ASP A 52 10.35 4.73 24.71
CA ASP A 52 9.43 3.79 25.32
C ASP A 52 8.19 3.62 24.42
N LEU A 53 7.93 2.36 24.03
CA LEU A 53 6.72 2.01 23.29
C LEU A 53 5.52 1.92 24.23
N PRO A 54 4.34 2.41 23.82
CA PRO A 54 3.15 2.26 24.64
C PRO A 54 2.73 0.79 24.73
N ASP A 55 2.30 0.36 25.89
CA ASP A 55 1.65 -0.94 26.07
C ASP A 55 0.19 -0.83 25.59
N LEU A 56 -0.10 -1.42 24.45
CA LEU A 56 -1.46 -1.45 23.88
C LEU A 56 -2.22 -2.73 24.24
N GLY A 57 -1.60 -3.61 25.01
CA GLY A 57 -2.17 -4.93 25.32
C GLY A 57 -2.31 -5.82 24.06
N SER A 58 -2.81 -7.03 24.29
CA SER A 58 -3.10 -8.01 23.24
C SER A 58 -4.59 -8.09 22.89
N ASP A 59 -5.40 -7.22 23.42
CA ASP A 59 -6.85 -7.25 23.37
C ASP A 59 -7.42 -6.66 22.08
N PRO A 60 -8.63 -7.08 21.64
CA PRO A 60 -9.37 -6.43 20.56
C PRO A 60 -9.55 -4.91 20.73
N ASP A 61 -9.40 -4.39 21.93
CA ASP A 61 -9.54 -2.95 22.24
C ASP A 61 -8.25 -2.13 22.09
N TRP A 62 -7.17 -2.68 21.50
CA TRP A 62 -5.89 -1.99 21.31
C TRP A 62 -6.04 -0.58 20.68
N TYR A 63 -6.97 -0.43 19.73
CA TYR A 63 -7.19 0.86 19.07
C TYR A 63 -7.78 1.91 20.04
N ARG A 64 -8.69 1.50 20.90
CA ARG A 64 -9.23 2.36 21.95
C ARG A 64 -8.15 2.71 22.98
N ALA A 65 -7.33 1.73 23.37
CA ALA A 65 -6.19 1.96 24.26
C ALA A 65 -5.22 2.98 23.63
N TRP A 66 -4.88 2.82 22.35
CA TRP A 66 -4.05 3.76 21.62
C TRP A 66 -4.66 5.17 21.54
N LEU A 67 -5.95 5.30 21.26
CA LEU A 67 -6.65 6.60 21.23
C LEU A 67 -6.71 7.28 22.61
N ALA A 68 -6.73 6.52 23.68
CA ALA A 68 -6.77 7.05 25.05
C ALA A 68 -5.43 7.61 25.53
N LEU A 69 -4.32 7.28 24.86
CA LEU A 69 -3.02 7.84 25.18
C LEU A 69 -2.95 9.34 24.85
N PRO A 70 -2.22 10.13 25.65
CA PRO A 70 -1.88 11.50 25.31
C PRO A 70 -1.26 11.59 23.92
N GLN A 71 -1.56 12.65 23.18
CA GLN A 71 -1.04 12.83 21.82
C GLN A 71 0.51 12.82 21.76
N THR A 72 1.15 13.26 22.83
CA THR A 72 2.61 13.27 22.99
C THR A 72 3.23 11.87 23.18
N GLU A 73 2.44 10.89 23.59
CA GLU A 73 2.87 9.52 23.89
C GLU A 73 2.38 8.52 22.85
N ARG A 74 1.24 8.81 22.23
CA ARG A 74 0.54 7.93 21.30
C ARG A 74 1.33 7.61 20.04
N GLY A 75 2.24 8.49 19.63
CA GLY A 75 2.94 8.37 18.37
C GLY A 75 2.05 8.64 17.15
N SER A 76 2.58 8.32 15.99
CA SER A 76 1.86 8.49 14.72
C SER A 76 1.63 7.15 14.07
N MET A 77 0.38 6.83 13.72
CA MET A 77 0.03 5.59 13.02
C MET A 77 -0.10 5.85 11.52
N ARG A 78 0.51 4.99 10.70
CA ARG A 78 0.40 5.04 9.23
C ARG A 78 0.21 3.64 8.65
N THR A 79 -0.49 3.58 7.53
CA THR A 79 -0.75 2.34 6.81
C THR A 79 0.35 2.09 5.78
N TYR A 80 0.81 0.85 5.71
CA TYR A 80 1.77 0.34 4.76
C TYR A 80 1.31 -1.00 4.21
N SER A 81 1.84 -1.39 3.05
CA SER A 81 1.67 -2.73 2.51
C SER A 81 2.84 -3.62 2.92
N ILE A 82 2.57 -4.91 3.11
CA ILE A 82 3.62 -5.91 3.27
C ILE A 82 4.34 -6.04 1.92
N ARG A 83 5.67 -5.77 1.89
CA ARG A 83 6.47 -6.03 0.70
C ARG A 83 6.89 -7.49 0.62
N ASP A 84 7.32 -8.04 1.74
CA ASP A 84 7.75 -9.45 1.79
C ASP A 84 7.74 -9.98 3.22
N VAL A 85 7.57 -11.29 3.36
CA VAL A 85 7.74 -12.02 4.61
C VAL A 85 8.57 -13.26 4.33
N THR A 86 9.74 -13.33 4.96
CA THR A 86 10.63 -14.48 4.83
C THR A 86 10.94 -15.08 6.21
N ARG A 87 11.21 -16.37 6.25
CA ARG A 87 11.66 -17.06 7.46
C ARG A 87 13.10 -17.51 7.29
N ARG A 88 13.99 -17.02 8.16
CA ARG A 88 15.41 -17.36 8.13
C ARG A 88 15.90 -17.65 9.56
N TYR A 89 16.61 -18.76 9.74
CA TYR A 89 17.20 -19.14 11.02
C TYR A 89 16.22 -19.12 12.20
N GLY A 90 14.96 -19.52 11.95
CA GLY A 90 13.91 -19.55 12.96
C GLY A 90 13.31 -18.17 13.31
N GLN A 91 13.60 -17.14 12.53
CA GLN A 91 13.04 -15.80 12.69
C GLN A 91 12.18 -15.43 11.48
N THR A 92 11.08 -14.77 11.74
CA THR A 92 10.27 -14.12 10.70
C THR A 92 10.80 -12.71 10.44
N LEU A 93 11.04 -12.43 9.18
CA LEU A 93 11.52 -11.13 8.69
C LEU A 93 10.41 -10.51 7.84
N LEU A 94 9.84 -9.41 8.34
CA LEU A 94 8.84 -8.61 7.64
C LEU A 94 9.52 -7.43 6.94
N THR A 95 9.38 -7.35 5.63
CA THR A 95 9.93 -6.26 4.82
C THR A 95 8.84 -5.23 4.49
N VAL A 96 9.17 -3.97 4.73
CA VAL A 96 8.33 -2.81 4.34
C VAL A 96 9.21 -1.83 3.56
N ASP A 97 8.71 -1.38 2.42
CA ASP A 97 9.35 -0.33 1.62
C ASP A 97 8.68 1.01 1.90
N PHE A 98 9.46 1.99 2.27
CA PHE A 98 9.04 3.35 2.55
C PHE A 98 9.28 4.22 1.33
N ALA A 99 8.23 4.85 0.81
CA ALA A 99 8.37 5.89 -0.18
C ALA A 99 8.93 7.17 0.50
N MET A 100 10.07 7.63 0.02
CA MET A 100 10.77 8.79 0.54
C MET A 100 10.57 9.96 -0.43
N HIS A 101 9.69 10.88 -0.05
CA HIS A 101 9.44 12.07 -0.89
C HIS A 101 10.33 13.22 -0.46
N GLY A 102 10.76 14.04 -1.42
CA GLY A 102 11.44 15.29 -1.13
C GLY A 102 10.53 16.31 -0.43
N GLY A 103 11.10 17.26 0.32
CA GLY A 103 10.37 18.30 1.03
C GLY A 103 10.14 18.00 2.50
N THR A 104 9.03 18.49 3.08
CA THR A 104 8.71 18.29 4.50
C THR A 104 8.28 16.85 4.73
N LEU A 105 9.11 16.09 5.43
CA LEU A 105 8.82 14.69 5.74
C LEU A 105 7.68 14.56 6.74
N GLY A 106 6.69 13.73 6.40
CA GLY A 106 5.70 13.28 7.36
C GLY A 106 6.31 12.39 8.45
N PRO A 107 5.59 12.11 9.56
CA PRO A 107 6.13 11.37 10.71
C PRO A 107 6.78 10.03 10.35
N ALA A 108 6.17 9.28 9.44
CA ALA A 108 6.69 7.98 9.00
C ALA A 108 8.00 8.10 8.21
N ALA A 109 8.05 8.99 7.21
CA ALA A 109 9.26 9.23 6.43
C ALA A 109 10.38 9.84 7.29
N ALA A 110 10.04 10.74 8.23
CA ALA A 110 10.99 11.29 9.19
C ALA A 110 11.55 10.22 10.14
N TRP A 111 10.76 9.25 10.56
CA TRP A 111 11.24 8.11 11.33
C TRP A 111 12.10 7.19 10.46
N ALA A 112 11.61 6.80 9.29
CA ALA A 112 12.32 5.93 8.37
C ALA A 112 13.68 6.49 7.94
N SER A 113 13.80 7.82 7.75
CA SER A 113 15.06 8.48 7.33
C SER A 113 16.21 8.30 8.34
N ARG A 114 15.88 8.10 9.62
CA ARG A 114 16.86 7.93 10.70
C ARG A 114 16.92 6.52 11.28
N ALA A 115 16.00 5.64 10.88
CA ALA A 115 15.89 4.29 11.41
C ALA A 115 17.20 3.51 11.27
N ARG A 116 17.53 2.73 12.30
CA ARG A 116 18.74 1.91 12.40
C ARG A 116 18.40 0.53 12.96
N PRO A 117 19.19 -0.49 12.68
CA PRO A 117 19.07 -1.78 13.36
C PRO A 117 19.03 -1.61 14.89
N GLY A 118 18.05 -2.24 15.52
CA GLY A 118 17.78 -2.14 16.95
C GLY A 118 16.69 -1.12 17.34
N ASP A 119 16.29 -0.22 16.45
CA ASP A 119 15.15 0.66 16.72
C ASP A 119 13.85 -0.17 16.76
N GLU A 120 12.88 0.29 17.57
CA GLU A 120 11.65 -0.45 17.79
C GLU A 120 10.42 0.38 17.42
N LEU A 121 9.34 -0.32 17.01
CA LEU A 121 8.01 0.24 16.81
C LEU A 121 6.94 -0.84 17.03
N ILE A 122 5.68 -0.44 16.99
CA ILE A 122 4.54 -1.36 17.03
C ILE A 122 3.99 -1.51 15.61
N ILE A 123 3.78 -2.76 15.20
CA ILE A 123 3.10 -3.10 13.95
C ILE A 123 1.76 -3.72 14.28
N ILE A 124 0.70 -3.24 13.65
CA ILE A 124 -0.63 -3.82 13.72
C ILE A 124 -0.79 -4.75 12.53
N ILE A 125 -0.89 -6.03 12.81
CA ILE A 125 -0.96 -7.10 11.81
C ILE A 125 -2.26 -7.89 11.91
N PRO A 126 -2.67 -8.61 10.83
CA PRO A 126 -3.76 -9.57 10.90
C PRO A 126 -3.46 -10.65 11.94
N LEU A 127 -4.46 -11.01 12.74
CA LEU A 127 -4.35 -12.08 13.73
C LEU A 127 -4.73 -13.43 13.10
N GLU A 128 -4.00 -14.48 13.47
CA GLU A 128 -4.20 -15.85 13.00
C GLU A 128 -5.66 -16.32 13.15
N GLY A 129 -6.12 -17.15 12.18
CA GLY A 129 -7.44 -17.79 12.20
C GLY A 129 -8.62 -16.84 12.03
N ARG A 130 -8.40 -15.60 11.68
CA ARG A 130 -9.44 -14.59 11.46
C ARG A 130 -9.48 -14.14 10.00
N VAL A 131 -10.69 -13.90 9.48
CA VAL A 131 -10.85 -13.25 8.18
C VAL A 131 -10.21 -11.87 8.30
N SER A 132 -9.10 -11.67 7.62
CA SER A 132 -8.40 -10.38 7.61
C SER A 132 -8.99 -9.50 6.52
N GLY A 133 -9.49 -8.32 6.88
CA GLY A 133 -9.63 -7.24 5.91
C GLY A 133 -8.22 -6.73 5.48
N GLY A 134 -8.17 -5.78 4.56
CA GLY A 134 -6.90 -5.14 4.18
C GLY A 134 -6.16 -5.78 3.01
N ILE A 135 -6.79 -6.77 2.36
CA ILE A 135 -6.49 -7.22 1.00
C ILE A 135 -7.65 -6.75 0.13
N GLU A 136 -7.37 -5.88 -0.80
CA GLU A 136 -8.36 -5.34 -1.75
C GLU A 136 -8.19 -5.95 -3.15
N PHE A 137 -7.09 -6.65 -3.38
CA PHE A 137 -6.84 -7.36 -4.62
C PHE A 137 -7.76 -8.57 -4.73
N ALA A 138 -8.75 -8.48 -5.62
CA ALA A 138 -9.78 -9.51 -5.80
C ALA A 138 -10.13 -9.63 -7.30
N PRO A 139 -9.23 -10.19 -8.14
CA PRO A 139 -9.43 -10.28 -9.59
C PRO A 139 -10.50 -11.27 -10.01
N GLY A 140 -10.98 -12.13 -9.10
CA GLY A 140 -11.87 -13.23 -9.47
C GLY A 140 -11.23 -14.13 -10.54
N GLU A 141 -11.98 -14.42 -11.61
CA GLU A 141 -11.52 -15.20 -12.77
C GLU A 141 -11.22 -14.30 -13.98
N ALA A 142 -10.72 -13.08 -13.76
CA ALA A 142 -10.38 -12.17 -14.83
C ALA A 142 -9.30 -12.75 -15.75
N ASP A 143 -9.48 -12.59 -17.07
CA ASP A 143 -8.53 -13.05 -18.09
C ASP A 143 -7.22 -12.26 -18.09
N ARG A 144 -7.27 -11.00 -17.66
CA ARG A 144 -6.15 -10.08 -17.61
C ARG A 144 -6.17 -9.27 -16.33
N ILE A 145 -4.98 -9.00 -15.81
CA ILE A 145 -4.79 -8.17 -14.62
C ILE A 145 -3.91 -6.97 -15.01
N VAL A 146 -4.39 -5.78 -14.70
CA VAL A 146 -3.65 -4.53 -14.90
C VAL A 146 -3.48 -3.83 -13.56
N LEU A 147 -2.24 -3.67 -13.13
CA LEU A 147 -1.87 -3.02 -11.88
C LEU A 147 -1.25 -1.66 -12.19
N LEU A 148 -1.79 -0.60 -11.60
CA LEU A 148 -1.28 0.76 -11.79
C LEU A 148 -1.05 1.44 -10.45
N GLY A 149 0.04 2.17 -10.32
CA GLY A 149 0.29 2.94 -9.12
C GLY A 149 1.50 3.85 -9.20
N ASP A 150 1.62 4.70 -8.21
CA ASP A 150 2.82 5.50 -7.97
C ASP A 150 3.82 4.75 -7.06
N GLU A 151 4.89 5.43 -6.66
CA GLU A 151 5.92 4.90 -5.78
C GLU A 151 5.36 4.35 -4.45
N THR A 152 4.24 4.87 -3.95
CA THR A 152 3.64 4.38 -2.69
C THR A 152 2.92 3.03 -2.87
N ALA A 153 2.45 2.74 -4.07
CA ALA A 153 1.79 1.50 -4.42
C ALA A 153 2.77 0.40 -4.90
N ALA A 154 4.01 0.77 -5.24
CA ALA A 154 5.01 -0.14 -5.77
C ALA A 154 5.24 -1.39 -4.89
N PRO A 155 5.32 -1.31 -3.54
CA PRO A 155 5.49 -2.49 -2.69
C PRO A 155 4.31 -3.48 -2.79
N ALA A 156 3.08 -2.96 -2.82
CA ALA A 156 1.86 -3.78 -2.96
C ALA A 156 1.80 -4.44 -4.33
N ILE A 157 2.05 -3.69 -5.41
CA ILE A 157 2.09 -4.21 -6.78
C ILE A 157 3.12 -5.34 -6.90
N ALA A 158 4.33 -5.12 -6.38
CA ALA A 158 5.36 -6.14 -6.40
C ALA A 158 4.95 -7.40 -5.61
N ARG A 159 4.32 -7.23 -4.44
CA ARG A 159 3.84 -8.36 -3.64
C ARG A 159 2.70 -9.11 -4.33
N ILE A 160 1.74 -8.41 -4.96
CA ILE A 160 0.69 -9.04 -5.76
C ILE A 160 1.32 -9.93 -6.84
N LEU A 161 2.29 -9.41 -7.60
CA LEU A 161 2.95 -10.17 -8.67
C LEU A 161 3.73 -11.38 -8.15
N ASP A 162 4.37 -11.27 -6.98
CA ASP A 162 5.08 -12.38 -6.33
C ASP A 162 4.11 -13.49 -5.86
N ASP A 163 2.90 -13.12 -5.44
CA ASP A 163 1.90 -14.05 -4.91
C ASP A 163 0.96 -14.64 -5.98
N LEU A 164 0.96 -14.06 -7.19
CA LEU A 164 0.13 -14.59 -8.27
C LEU A 164 0.60 -15.99 -8.69
N PRO A 165 -0.35 -16.93 -8.91
CA PRO A 165 -0.01 -18.20 -9.52
C PRO A 165 0.54 -18.00 -10.94
N ALA A 166 1.41 -18.89 -11.39
CA ALA A 166 2.10 -18.77 -12.68
C ALA A 166 1.16 -18.55 -13.88
N SER A 167 -0.03 -19.14 -13.86
CA SER A 167 -1.05 -18.95 -14.91
C SER A 167 -1.59 -17.53 -14.97
N ALA A 168 -1.86 -16.89 -13.83
CA ALA A 168 -2.35 -15.53 -13.75
C ALA A 168 -1.22 -14.50 -13.95
N SER A 169 0.00 -14.81 -13.53
CA SER A 169 1.17 -13.97 -13.73
C SER A 169 1.49 -13.71 -15.21
N GLN A 170 1.18 -14.66 -16.11
CA GLN A 170 1.38 -14.50 -17.54
C GLN A 170 0.46 -13.44 -18.18
N THR A 171 -0.68 -13.16 -17.57
CA THR A 171 -1.68 -12.19 -18.05
C THR A 171 -1.67 -10.89 -17.25
N ALA A 172 -0.81 -10.80 -16.23
CA ALA A 172 -0.65 -9.60 -15.42
C ALA A 172 0.34 -8.62 -16.07
N THR A 173 -0.03 -7.34 -16.06
CA THR A 173 0.84 -6.22 -16.46
C THR A 173 0.80 -5.17 -15.38
N ALA A 174 1.98 -4.68 -14.96
CA ALA A 174 2.07 -3.63 -13.96
C ALA A 174 2.75 -2.38 -14.53
N TYR A 175 2.22 -1.22 -14.18
CA TYR A 175 2.77 0.10 -14.48
C TYR A 175 2.98 0.86 -13.17
N ILE A 176 4.20 1.28 -12.91
CA ILE A 176 4.53 2.05 -11.71
C ILE A 176 5.18 3.35 -12.13
N GLU A 177 4.51 4.46 -11.80
CA GLU A 177 5.07 5.78 -11.98
C GLU A 177 5.99 6.11 -10.80
N VAL A 178 7.22 6.52 -11.10
CA VAL A 178 8.23 6.89 -10.11
C VAL A 178 8.80 8.27 -10.42
N PRO A 179 9.39 8.98 -9.43
CA PRO A 179 9.91 10.32 -9.65
C PRO A 179 10.99 10.39 -10.72
N THR A 180 11.98 9.50 -10.68
CA THR A 180 13.15 9.54 -11.54
C THR A 180 13.51 8.17 -12.14
N GLU A 181 14.41 8.15 -13.11
CA GLU A 181 14.92 6.91 -13.73
C GLU A 181 15.66 6.02 -12.72
N GLU A 182 16.34 6.62 -11.75
CA GLU A 182 17.08 5.94 -10.69
C GLU A 182 16.16 5.20 -9.71
N ASP A 183 14.86 5.52 -9.73
CA ASP A 183 13.85 4.86 -8.90
C ASP A 183 13.28 3.59 -9.55
N ARG A 184 13.67 3.26 -10.74
CA ARG A 184 13.33 2.00 -11.40
C ARG A 184 14.04 0.85 -10.73
N LEU A 185 13.32 0.10 -9.91
CA LEU A 185 13.90 -1.05 -9.22
C LEU A 185 14.18 -2.18 -10.20
N THR A 186 15.37 -2.74 -10.13
CA THR A 186 15.75 -3.91 -10.93
C THR A 186 15.14 -5.17 -10.35
N GLY A 187 14.65 -6.07 -11.19
CA GLY A 187 14.05 -7.33 -10.76
C GLY A 187 13.47 -8.13 -11.92
N SER A 188 13.01 -9.34 -11.62
CA SER A 188 12.42 -10.26 -12.62
C SER A 188 10.90 -10.05 -12.82
N LEU A 189 10.26 -9.22 -11.99
CA LEU A 189 8.83 -8.98 -12.09
C LEU A 189 8.47 -8.21 -13.36
N PRO A 190 7.32 -8.49 -13.99
CA PRO A 190 6.89 -7.85 -15.24
C PRO A 190 6.35 -6.44 -14.99
N ILE A 191 7.17 -5.56 -14.40
CA ILE A 191 6.83 -4.18 -14.07
C ILE A 191 7.39 -3.24 -15.12
N ARG A 192 6.54 -2.39 -15.66
CA ARG A 192 6.90 -1.26 -16.50
C ARG A 192 7.04 -0.02 -15.64
N TRP A 193 8.26 0.34 -15.32
CA TRP A 193 8.58 1.54 -14.56
C TRP A 193 8.53 2.76 -15.47
N LEU A 194 7.81 3.79 -15.05
CA LEU A 194 7.54 5.02 -15.77
C LEU A 194 8.14 6.18 -14.97
N ALA A 195 9.30 6.67 -15.36
CA ALA A 195 9.89 7.84 -14.71
C ALA A 195 9.14 9.10 -15.11
N ARG A 196 8.59 9.80 -14.14
CA ARG A 196 7.79 11.00 -14.36
C ARG A 196 8.64 12.21 -14.76
N GLY A 197 9.81 12.41 -14.14
CA GLY A 197 10.61 13.61 -14.31
C GLY A 197 9.81 14.88 -13.95
N GLU A 198 9.78 15.85 -14.85
CA GLU A 198 9.07 17.12 -14.70
C GLU A 198 7.57 17.06 -15.02
N ARG A 199 7.07 15.90 -15.44
CA ARG A 199 5.67 15.72 -15.85
C ARG A 199 4.73 15.72 -14.63
N ALA A 200 3.46 16.01 -14.87
CA ALA A 200 2.45 15.97 -13.82
C ALA A 200 2.24 14.54 -13.29
N LYS A 201 1.94 14.41 -12.00
CA LYS A 201 1.63 13.12 -11.38
C LYS A 201 0.46 12.44 -12.08
N GLY A 202 0.64 11.16 -12.38
CA GLY A 202 -0.34 10.32 -13.08
C GLY A 202 -0.37 10.46 -14.58
N GLU A 203 0.40 11.37 -15.17
CA GLU A 203 0.46 11.57 -16.62
C GLU A 203 1.02 10.34 -17.32
N CYS A 204 2.09 9.75 -16.80
CA CYS A 204 2.65 8.53 -17.37
C CYS A 204 1.72 7.32 -17.22
N LEU A 205 0.96 7.25 -16.12
CA LEU A 205 -0.05 6.20 -15.92
C LEU A 205 -1.23 6.36 -16.88
N ALA A 206 -1.69 7.59 -17.11
CA ALA A 206 -2.73 7.87 -18.08
C ALA A 206 -2.32 7.45 -19.49
N GLU A 207 -1.12 7.83 -19.92
CA GLU A 207 -0.58 7.42 -21.23
C GLU A 207 -0.45 5.90 -21.36
N ALA A 208 -0.06 5.20 -20.30
CA ALA A 208 0.01 3.74 -20.30
C ALA A 208 -1.36 3.07 -20.54
N LEU A 209 -2.46 3.78 -20.26
CA LEU A 209 -3.84 3.39 -20.57
C LEU A 209 -4.33 3.92 -21.93
N GLY A 210 -3.47 4.62 -22.67
CA GLY A 210 -3.83 5.25 -23.95
C GLY A 210 -4.65 6.54 -23.79
N TRP A 211 -4.60 7.19 -22.63
CA TRP A 211 -5.28 8.41 -22.32
C TRP A 211 -4.31 9.58 -22.10
N HIS A 212 -4.72 10.77 -22.50
CA HIS A 212 -3.95 11.99 -22.26
C HIS A 212 -4.70 12.88 -21.27
N LEU A 213 -4.05 13.22 -20.15
CA LEU A 213 -4.58 14.17 -19.19
C LEU A 213 -4.71 15.55 -19.82
N SER A 214 -5.86 16.20 -19.64
CA SER A 214 -6.12 17.58 -20.06
C SER A 214 -6.23 18.50 -18.85
N ASP A 215 -6.00 19.81 -19.03
CA ASP A 215 -6.05 20.83 -17.97
C ASP A 215 -7.41 20.96 -17.28
N GLY A 216 -8.47 20.36 -17.85
CA GLY A 216 -9.82 20.32 -17.28
C GLY A 216 -10.10 19.11 -16.37
N ASP A 217 -9.17 18.20 -16.23
CA ASP A 217 -9.34 16.94 -15.46
C ASP A 217 -8.99 17.07 -13.97
N GLU A 218 -9.22 18.24 -13.36
CA GLU A 218 -9.01 18.42 -11.94
C GLU A 218 -9.91 17.48 -11.11
N ALA A 219 -9.29 16.75 -10.17
CA ALA A 219 -10.04 15.95 -9.23
C ALA A 219 -10.65 16.83 -8.13
N PRO A 220 -11.89 16.55 -7.68
CA PRO A 220 -12.49 17.27 -6.57
C PRO A 220 -11.60 17.21 -5.32
N ALA A 221 -11.51 18.33 -4.61
CA ALA A 221 -10.51 18.55 -3.55
C ALA A 221 -10.71 17.74 -2.25
N GLU A 222 -11.75 16.93 -2.07
CA GLU A 222 -12.20 16.65 -0.71
C GLU A 222 -12.17 15.19 -0.20
N GLU A 223 -12.01 14.13 -1.02
CA GLU A 223 -12.09 12.77 -0.48
C GLU A 223 -10.97 11.83 -0.98
N LEU A 224 -10.47 10.99 -0.05
CA LEU A 224 -9.71 9.79 -0.40
C LEU A 224 -10.67 8.81 -1.07
N VAL A 225 -10.41 8.49 -2.32
CA VAL A 225 -11.17 7.48 -3.04
C VAL A 225 -10.79 6.11 -2.52
N TRP A 226 -11.78 5.35 -2.09
CA TRP A 226 -11.62 3.95 -1.74
C TRP A 226 -12.84 3.18 -2.24
N GLU A 227 -12.69 2.54 -3.39
CA GLU A 227 -13.74 1.69 -3.98
C GLU A 227 -13.08 0.39 -4.45
N THR A 228 -13.58 -0.72 -3.98
CA THR A 228 -13.14 -2.04 -4.42
C THR A 228 -14.35 -2.94 -4.63
N PRO A 229 -14.25 -4.06 -5.35
CA PRO A 229 -15.36 -4.99 -5.50
C PRO A 229 -15.94 -5.50 -4.17
N LEU A 230 -15.09 -5.53 -3.12
CA LEU A 230 -15.46 -6.00 -1.78
C LEU A 230 -15.92 -4.87 -0.84
N TYR A 231 -15.66 -3.62 -1.19
CA TYR A 231 -15.97 -2.47 -0.34
C TYR A 231 -16.27 -1.23 -1.16
N SER A 232 -17.36 -0.55 -0.82
CA SER A 232 -17.68 0.78 -1.33
C SER A 232 -17.82 1.77 -0.17
N ALA A 233 -17.13 2.91 -0.27
CA ALA A 233 -17.28 4.01 0.68
C ALA A 233 -18.69 4.63 0.66
N THR A 234 -19.45 4.42 -0.41
CA THR A 234 -20.84 4.90 -0.58
C THR A 234 -21.86 3.96 0.05
N GLY A 235 -21.44 2.80 0.58
CA GLY A 235 -22.33 1.82 1.24
C GLY A 235 -23.07 0.91 0.26
N ASP A 236 -22.67 0.87 -1.01
CA ASP A 236 -23.21 -0.08 -1.98
C ASP A 236 -22.81 -1.52 -1.61
N GLU A 237 -23.64 -2.49 -1.95
CA GLU A 237 -23.36 -3.90 -1.70
C GLU A 237 -22.10 -4.36 -2.45
N PRO A 238 -21.31 -5.30 -1.89
CA PRO A 238 -20.17 -5.89 -2.56
C PRO A 238 -20.58 -6.48 -3.91
N VAL A 239 -19.86 -6.12 -4.96
CA VAL A 239 -20.11 -6.64 -6.31
C VAL A 239 -19.19 -7.84 -6.55
N THR A 240 -19.77 -8.95 -7.01
CA THR A 240 -18.98 -10.12 -7.41
C THR A 240 -18.14 -9.76 -8.64
N PRO A 241 -16.82 -9.96 -8.60
CA PRO A 241 -15.98 -9.73 -9.77
C PRO A 241 -16.48 -10.53 -10.97
N PRO A 242 -16.43 -9.99 -12.19
CA PRO A 242 -16.86 -10.70 -13.38
C PRO A 242 -15.97 -11.93 -13.63
N ALA A 243 -16.56 -12.97 -14.20
CA ALA A 243 -15.85 -14.19 -14.54
C ALA A 243 -14.89 -14.04 -15.74
N THR A 244 -14.91 -12.92 -16.45
CA THR A 244 -14.12 -12.68 -17.67
C THR A 244 -13.72 -11.19 -17.80
N GLY A 245 -12.74 -10.93 -18.65
CA GLY A 245 -12.31 -9.57 -18.98
C GLY A 245 -11.06 -9.10 -18.22
N THR A 246 -10.88 -7.79 -18.14
CA THR A 246 -9.70 -7.20 -17.49
C THR A 246 -10.06 -6.66 -16.11
N TYR A 247 -9.31 -7.08 -15.10
CA TYR A 247 -9.36 -6.49 -13.77
C TYR A 247 -8.29 -5.42 -13.62
N TYR A 248 -8.67 -4.26 -13.09
CA TYR A 248 -7.79 -3.14 -12.81
C TYR A 248 -7.64 -2.94 -11.30
N TRP A 249 -6.41 -2.90 -10.82
CA TRP A 249 -6.06 -2.53 -9.46
C TRP A 249 -5.24 -1.24 -9.50
N ILE A 250 -5.71 -0.17 -8.88
CA ILE A 250 -5.12 1.16 -9.00
C ILE A 250 -4.98 1.78 -7.62
N ALA A 251 -3.74 2.14 -7.24
CA ALA A 251 -3.47 2.79 -5.96
C ALA A 251 -2.41 3.88 -6.09
N GLY A 252 -2.45 4.86 -5.18
CA GLY A 252 -1.47 5.94 -5.12
C GLY A 252 -2.06 7.27 -4.69
N GLU A 253 -1.61 8.38 -5.30
CA GLU A 253 -2.12 9.72 -5.02
C GLU A 253 -3.61 9.81 -5.38
N SER A 254 -4.42 10.29 -4.43
CA SER A 254 -5.88 10.23 -4.52
C SER A 254 -6.47 10.99 -5.71
N GLY A 255 -5.88 12.13 -6.09
CA GLY A 255 -6.31 12.89 -7.26
C GLY A 255 -6.03 12.15 -8.56
N VAL A 256 -4.87 11.48 -8.66
CA VAL A 256 -4.52 10.63 -9.80
C VAL A 256 -5.49 9.46 -9.90
N VAL A 257 -5.72 8.74 -8.79
CA VAL A 257 -6.65 7.61 -8.73
C VAL A 257 -8.06 8.03 -9.17
N THR A 258 -8.54 9.18 -8.70
CA THR A 258 -9.85 9.73 -9.08
C THR A 258 -9.97 10.01 -10.57
N ARG A 259 -8.92 10.58 -11.19
CA ARG A 259 -8.91 10.86 -12.64
C ARG A 259 -8.91 9.57 -13.46
N LEU A 260 -8.05 8.60 -13.12
CA LEU A 260 -7.98 7.30 -13.78
C LEU A 260 -9.31 6.53 -13.64
N ARG A 261 -9.95 6.60 -12.46
CA ARG A 261 -11.27 6.03 -12.22
C ARG A 261 -12.33 6.65 -13.16
N ARG A 262 -12.36 7.99 -13.24
CA ARG A 262 -13.30 8.69 -14.11
C ARG A 262 -13.14 8.23 -15.55
N TYR A 263 -11.93 8.17 -16.04
CA TYR A 263 -11.60 7.69 -17.38
C TYR A 263 -12.09 6.26 -17.62
N LEU A 264 -11.67 5.31 -16.78
CA LEU A 264 -12.02 3.90 -16.98
C LEU A 264 -13.52 3.62 -16.86
N VAL A 265 -14.17 4.17 -15.83
CA VAL A 265 -15.58 3.84 -15.56
C VAL A 265 -16.54 4.68 -16.42
N ARG A 266 -16.27 5.99 -16.60
CA ARG A 266 -17.22 6.89 -17.28
C ARG A 266 -16.99 7.02 -18.77
N GLU A 267 -15.73 7.01 -19.22
CA GLU A 267 -15.40 7.23 -20.64
C GLU A 267 -15.24 5.89 -21.37
N ILE A 268 -14.51 4.93 -20.78
CA ILE A 268 -14.32 3.60 -21.37
C ILE A 268 -15.47 2.66 -21.06
N GLY A 269 -16.21 2.88 -19.96
CA GLY A 269 -17.36 2.06 -19.58
C GLY A 269 -16.98 0.74 -18.90
N ILE A 270 -15.80 0.67 -18.24
CA ILE A 270 -15.40 -0.51 -17.46
C ILE A 270 -16.37 -0.68 -16.29
N ASP A 271 -16.85 -1.90 -16.10
CA ASP A 271 -17.74 -2.23 -14.99
C ASP A 271 -17.03 -2.07 -13.64
N ARG A 272 -17.73 -1.56 -12.64
CA ARG A 272 -17.17 -1.32 -11.29
C ARG A 272 -16.66 -2.60 -10.61
N SER A 273 -17.24 -3.76 -10.94
CA SER A 273 -16.76 -5.03 -10.42
C SER A 273 -15.37 -5.43 -10.92
N GLN A 274 -14.90 -4.79 -12.00
CA GLN A 274 -13.59 -5.04 -12.61
C GLN A 274 -12.50 -4.11 -12.08
N VAL A 275 -12.78 -3.23 -11.12
CA VAL A 275 -11.83 -2.21 -10.71
C VAL A 275 -11.75 -2.06 -9.19
N ALA A 276 -10.51 -1.88 -8.69
CA ALA A 276 -10.22 -1.46 -7.33
C ALA A 276 -9.45 -0.13 -7.38
N PHE A 277 -9.98 0.88 -6.69
CA PHE A 277 -9.41 2.23 -6.65
C PHE A 277 -9.09 2.63 -5.21
N MET A 278 -7.83 2.91 -4.91
CA MET A 278 -7.38 3.19 -3.54
C MET A 278 -6.47 4.42 -3.50
N GLY A 279 -6.97 5.50 -2.92
CA GLY A 279 -6.17 6.67 -2.60
C GLY A 279 -5.31 6.40 -1.36
N TYR A 280 -4.03 6.11 -1.54
CA TYR A 280 -3.11 5.82 -0.44
C TYR A 280 -2.64 7.09 0.26
N TRP A 281 -2.54 8.17 -0.45
CA TRP A 281 -2.11 9.47 0.06
C TRP A 281 -2.72 10.61 -0.76
N ARG A 282 -2.54 11.85 -0.29
CA ARG A 282 -2.97 13.04 -0.98
C ARG A 282 -1.93 14.14 -0.85
N GLU A 283 -1.58 14.75 -1.96
CA GLU A 283 -0.66 15.88 -1.97
C GLU A 283 -1.20 17.06 -1.15
N GLY A 284 -0.36 17.65 -0.31
CA GLY A 284 -0.74 18.78 0.55
C GLY A 284 -1.61 18.43 1.76
N VAL A 285 -2.00 17.16 1.94
CA VAL A 285 -2.86 16.73 3.06
C VAL A 285 -2.10 15.78 3.98
N ALA A 286 -1.95 16.18 5.25
CA ALA A 286 -1.43 15.27 6.27
C ALA A 286 -2.50 14.21 6.58
N MET A 287 -2.20 12.94 6.26
CA MET A 287 -3.08 11.84 6.62
C MET A 287 -3.29 11.78 8.13
N ARG A 288 -4.54 11.86 8.57
CA ARG A 288 -4.89 11.62 9.98
C ARG A 288 -4.74 10.13 10.26
N GLY A 289 -3.90 9.79 11.24
CA GLY A 289 -3.75 8.42 11.72
C GLY A 289 -4.89 8.03 12.63
#